data_4360d2ffd8c6d1df0aa8388645626b24
#
_entry.id   4360d2ffd8c6d1df0aa8388645626b24
#
_cell.length_a   1.000
_cell.length_b   1.000
_cell.length_c   1.000
_cell.angle_alpha   90.00
_cell.angle_beta   90.00
_cell.angle_gamma   90.00
#
_symmetry.space_group_name_H-M   'P 1'
#
loop_
_entity.id
_entity.type
_entity.pdbx_description
1 polymer ?
#
loop_
_entity_poly.entity_id
_entity_poly.type
_entity_poly.pdbx_seq_one_letter_code
_entity_poly.pdbx_strand_id
1 'polypeptide(L)'
;MHDTILKSKVFLDHIAIESTNPKKIAEFYSKNLMMKKKCVSNIEWHCFGPNRLLIFKKGINNKLSCAAFGCKSERKLNKIRKRVLSEKIKIKEYSSIYLEKSSFSIYDPDNNKIVFGVPLKRWSKKNKYHAPLQHLTLQSLNVKKIIDFYHKKLGFAISDRVINENGVITTCFFRSNKEHHSLACFKAKNVGIDHHSYEVGKWKLIRDWCDYISKRGLTLFWGPGRHGPGNNLFVFFEDCDGNKIELSAELELIKNRKFLDWPHDARTLNLWGKSYLRV
;
A
#
# COMPACT_ATOMS: atom_id res chain seq x y z
N MET A 1 13.65 -18.96 -10.65
CA MET A 1 12.67 -17.90 -11.10
C MET A 1 11.88 -17.27 -9.93
N HIS A 2 12.41 -17.31 -8.67
CA HIS A 2 11.63 -16.91 -7.49
C HIS A 2 11.29 -15.41 -7.40
N ASP A 3 12.09 -14.50 -7.94
CA ASP A 3 11.92 -13.05 -7.69
C ASP A 3 11.32 -12.28 -8.88
N THR A 4 10.27 -12.80 -9.49
CA THR A 4 9.73 -12.19 -10.73
C THR A 4 9.23 -10.76 -10.53
N ILE A 5 8.47 -10.51 -9.46
CA ILE A 5 7.97 -9.18 -9.13
C ILE A 5 9.13 -8.24 -8.79
N LEU A 6 10.05 -8.66 -7.91
CA LEU A 6 11.22 -7.88 -7.52
C LEU A 6 12.09 -7.51 -8.73
N LYS A 7 12.43 -8.48 -9.59
CA LYS A 7 13.23 -8.25 -10.80
C LYS A 7 12.51 -7.35 -11.82
N SER A 8 11.19 -7.35 -11.81
CA SER A 8 10.39 -6.46 -12.65
C SER A 8 10.33 -5.02 -12.12
N LYS A 9 10.75 -4.81 -10.86
CA LYS A 9 10.74 -3.49 -10.18
C LYS A 9 9.35 -2.87 -10.24
N VAL A 10 8.39 -3.63 -9.75
CA VAL A 10 7.00 -3.22 -9.66
C VAL A 10 6.84 -2.19 -8.55
N PHE A 11 5.84 -1.35 -8.60
CA PHE A 11 5.51 -0.35 -7.58
C PHE A 11 3.99 -0.26 -7.40
N LEU A 12 3.53 0.14 -6.24
CA LEU A 12 2.11 0.41 -6.00
C LEU A 12 1.73 1.68 -6.78
N ASP A 13 0.87 1.52 -7.77
CA ASP A 13 0.46 2.61 -8.68
C ASP A 13 -0.79 3.33 -8.18
N HIS A 14 -1.81 2.57 -7.84
CA HIS A 14 -3.04 3.11 -7.27
C HIS A 14 -3.81 2.06 -6.48
N ILE A 15 -4.74 2.53 -5.64
CA ILE A 15 -5.70 1.69 -4.95
C ILE A 15 -7.12 2.19 -5.22
N ALA A 16 -8.07 1.27 -5.30
CA ALA A 16 -9.48 1.56 -5.32
C ALA A 16 -10.10 1.07 -4.01
N ILE A 17 -10.80 1.97 -3.31
CA ILE A 17 -11.43 1.73 -2.01
C ILE A 17 -12.93 1.93 -2.16
N GLU A 18 -13.72 1.07 -1.54
CA GLU A 18 -15.15 1.25 -1.46
C GLU A 18 -15.52 2.24 -0.35
N SER A 19 -16.57 3.00 -0.56
CA SER A 19 -17.12 3.99 0.37
C SER A 19 -18.65 4.05 0.24
N THR A 20 -19.33 4.21 1.34
CA THR A 20 -20.78 4.50 1.32
C THR A 20 -21.07 5.87 0.73
N ASN A 21 -20.07 6.79 0.71
CA ASN A 21 -20.18 8.11 0.08
C ASN A 21 -18.90 8.50 -0.67
N PRO A 22 -18.69 8.02 -1.93
CA PRO A 22 -17.48 8.29 -2.71
C PRO A 22 -17.19 9.78 -2.93
N LYS A 23 -18.21 10.63 -2.97
CA LYS A 23 -18.05 12.07 -3.07
C LYS A 23 -17.41 12.66 -1.82
N LYS A 24 -17.95 12.31 -0.63
CA LYS A 24 -17.48 12.82 0.67
C LYS A 24 -16.03 12.45 0.91
N ILE A 25 -15.65 11.19 0.66
CA ILE A 25 -14.27 10.75 0.85
C ILE A 25 -13.33 11.40 -0.18
N ALA A 26 -13.74 11.58 -1.44
CA ALA A 26 -12.95 12.31 -2.44
C ALA A 26 -12.74 13.78 -2.05
N GLU A 27 -13.72 14.42 -1.44
CA GLU A 27 -13.60 15.76 -0.89
C GLU A 27 -12.60 15.82 0.26
N PHE A 28 -12.61 14.83 1.14
CA PHE A 28 -11.63 14.70 2.22
C PHE A 28 -10.19 14.66 1.68
N TYR A 29 -9.90 13.78 0.71
CA TYR A 29 -8.55 13.68 0.12
C TYR A 29 -8.15 14.92 -0.68
N SER A 30 -9.09 15.54 -1.35
CA SER A 30 -8.85 16.80 -2.05
C SER A 30 -8.46 17.93 -1.09
N LYS A 31 -9.20 18.07 0.01
CA LYS A 31 -8.98 19.10 1.03
C LYS A 31 -7.72 18.84 1.86
N ASN A 32 -7.51 17.61 2.32
CA ASN A 32 -6.52 17.29 3.35
C ASN A 32 -5.20 16.74 2.81
N LEU A 33 -5.21 16.11 1.62
CA LEU A 33 -3.98 15.64 0.98
C LEU A 33 -3.66 16.39 -0.32
N MET A 34 -4.35 17.53 -0.60
CA MET A 34 -4.11 18.36 -1.79
C MET A 34 -4.16 17.55 -3.09
N MET A 35 -5.07 16.59 -3.17
CA MET A 35 -5.31 15.84 -4.39
C MET A 35 -6.36 16.55 -5.25
N LYS A 36 -6.20 16.52 -6.57
CA LYS A 36 -7.27 16.91 -7.47
C LYS A 36 -8.33 15.82 -7.46
N LYS A 37 -9.61 16.20 -7.41
CA LYS A 37 -10.72 15.25 -7.49
C LYS A 37 -11.44 15.35 -8.83
N LYS A 38 -11.99 14.24 -9.31
CA LYS A 38 -12.79 14.12 -10.52
C LYS A 38 -13.96 13.20 -10.27
N CYS A 39 -15.17 13.66 -10.56
CA CYS A 39 -16.35 12.80 -10.65
C CYS A 39 -16.29 12.02 -11.97
N VAL A 40 -16.36 10.71 -11.90
CA VAL A 40 -16.45 9.84 -13.07
C VAL A 40 -17.88 9.39 -13.30
N SER A 41 -18.61 9.11 -12.21
CA SER A 41 -20.03 8.81 -12.19
C SER A 41 -20.62 9.08 -10.82
N ASN A 42 -21.93 8.90 -10.64
CA ASN A 42 -22.60 9.03 -9.36
C ASN A 42 -22.05 8.09 -8.27
N ILE A 43 -21.40 7.01 -8.69
CA ILE A 43 -20.89 5.95 -7.81
C ILE A 43 -19.35 5.84 -7.81
N GLU A 44 -18.66 6.72 -8.56
CA GLU A 44 -17.19 6.64 -8.68
C GLU A 44 -16.55 8.03 -8.74
N TRP A 45 -15.57 8.25 -7.86
CA TRP A 45 -14.76 9.46 -7.77
C TRP A 45 -13.28 9.11 -7.75
N HIS A 46 -12.47 9.90 -8.47
CA HIS A 46 -11.02 9.74 -8.51
C HIS A 46 -10.33 10.92 -7.84
N CYS A 47 -9.32 10.63 -7.04
CA CYS A 47 -8.41 11.61 -6.45
C CYS A 47 -6.99 11.33 -6.93
N PHE A 48 -6.32 12.36 -7.44
CA PHE A 48 -5.01 12.19 -8.07
C PHE A 48 -4.06 13.36 -7.81
N GLY A 49 -2.80 13.03 -7.84
CA GLY A 49 -1.68 13.95 -7.74
C GLY A 49 -0.42 13.31 -8.33
N PRO A 50 0.74 13.98 -8.23
CA PRO A 50 1.98 13.39 -8.72
C PRO A 50 2.27 12.04 -8.06
N ASN A 51 2.37 10.97 -8.86
CA ASN A 51 2.63 9.60 -8.44
C ASN A 51 1.69 9.06 -7.34
N ARG A 52 0.45 9.53 -7.32
CA ARG A 52 -0.60 9.01 -6.44
C ARG A 52 -1.96 9.10 -7.10
N LEU A 53 -2.72 8.04 -6.98
CA LEU A 53 -4.08 7.93 -7.48
C LEU A 53 -4.89 7.06 -6.53
N LEU A 54 -6.05 7.56 -6.13
CA LEU A 54 -7.06 6.85 -5.39
C LEU A 54 -8.36 6.85 -6.18
N ILE A 55 -9.03 5.72 -6.18
CA ILE A 55 -10.35 5.55 -6.80
C ILE A 55 -11.32 5.19 -5.68
N PHE A 56 -12.38 5.97 -5.53
CA PHE A 56 -13.44 5.71 -4.55
C PHE A 56 -14.69 5.25 -5.28
N LYS A 57 -15.18 4.07 -4.91
CA LYS A 57 -16.37 3.43 -5.50
C LYS A 57 -17.45 3.25 -4.46
N LYS A 58 -18.72 3.39 -4.89
CA LYS A 58 -19.85 3.09 -4.02
C LYS A 58 -19.81 1.63 -3.55
N GLY A 59 -19.89 1.44 -2.23
CA GLY A 59 -19.80 0.12 -1.61
C GLY A 59 -19.69 0.21 -0.09
N ILE A 60 -19.03 -0.75 0.51
CA ILE A 60 -18.80 -0.85 1.96
C ILE A 60 -17.54 -0.08 2.33
N ASN A 61 -17.61 0.76 3.38
CA ASN A 61 -16.45 1.50 3.85
C ASN A 61 -15.26 0.57 4.19
N ASN A 62 -14.05 1.04 3.94
CA ASN A 62 -12.78 0.35 4.24
C ASN A 62 -12.54 -0.94 3.44
N LYS A 63 -13.34 -1.24 2.42
CA LYS A 63 -13.13 -2.42 1.60
C LYS A 63 -12.25 -2.11 0.39
N LEU A 64 -11.24 -2.94 0.16
CA LEU A 64 -10.37 -2.85 -1.01
C LEU A 64 -11.13 -3.33 -2.25
N SER A 65 -11.40 -2.42 -3.18
CA SER A 65 -11.94 -2.78 -4.49
C SER A 65 -10.83 -3.35 -5.41
N CYS A 66 -9.65 -2.74 -5.41
CA CYS A 66 -8.43 -3.32 -5.98
C CYS A 66 -7.15 -2.58 -5.54
N ALA A 67 -6.02 -3.29 -5.61
CA ALA A 67 -4.68 -2.70 -5.56
C ALA A 67 -3.99 -2.92 -6.90
N ALA A 68 -3.54 -1.84 -7.53
CA ALA A 68 -2.88 -1.90 -8.83
C ALA A 68 -1.38 -1.68 -8.68
N PHE A 69 -0.64 -2.65 -9.19
CA PHE A 69 0.82 -2.62 -9.25
C PHE A 69 1.29 -2.31 -10.67
N GLY A 70 2.02 -1.20 -10.79
CA GLY A 70 2.57 -0.74 -12.05
C GLY A 70 3.94 -1.35 -12.37
N CYS A 71 4.21 -1.62 -13.62
CA CYS A 71 5.53 -1.95 -14.12
C CYS A 71 5.90 -1.06 -15.31
N LYS A 72 7.22 -0.93 -15.57
CA LYS A 72 7.73 0.09 -16.50
C LYS A 72 7.62 -0.29 -18.00
N SER A 73 7.17 -1.49 -18.33
CA SER A 73 7.06 -1.92 -19.74
C SER A 73 6.24 -3.19 -19.89
N GLU A 74 5.67 -3.37 -21.09
CA GLU A 74 4.96 -4.57 -21.53
C GLU A 74 5.81 -5.84 -21.37
N ARG A 75 7.11 -5.77 -21.72
CA ARG A 75 8.03 -6.90 -21.53
C ARG A 75 8.07 -7.39 -20.09
N LYS A 76 8.04 -6.46 -19.12
CA LYS A 76 8.01 -6.79 -17.69
C LYS A 76 6.64 -7.33 -17.26
N LEU A 77 5.57 -6.72 -17.74
CA LEU A 77 4.21 -7.18 -17.50
C LEU A 77 4.02 -8.62 -18.00
N ASN A 78 4.50 -8.93 -19.20
CA ASN A 78 4.44 -10.26 -19.77
C ASN A 78 5.24 -11.31 -18.95
N LYS A 79 6.37 -10.92 -18.34
CA LYS A 79 7.07 -11.82 -17.41
C LYS A 79 6.22 -12.15 -16.17
N ILE A 80 5.51 -11.15 -15.64
CA ILE A 80 4.60 -11.34 -14.50
C ILE A 80 3.44 -12.23 -14.92
N ARG A 81 2.81 -11.97 -16.07
CA ARG A 81 1.72 -12.77 -16.62
C ARG A 81 2.13 -14.24 -16.79
N LYS A 82 3.29 -14.49 -17.39
CA LYS A 82 3.84 -15.86 -17.53
C LYS A 82 4.03 -16.55 -16.18
N ARG A 83 4.54 -15.83 -15.18
CA ARG A 83 4.70 -16.37 -13.82
C ARG A 83 3.36 -16.72 -13.18
N VAL A 84 2.38 -15.84 -13.26
CA VAL A 84 1.03 -16.06 -12.73
C VAL A 84 0.39 -17.31 -13.37
N LEU A 85 0.51 -17.46 -14.68
CA LEU A 85 -0.01 -18.62 -15.40
C LEU A 85 0.72 -19.93 -15.03
N SER A 86 2.06 -19.89 -14.87
CA SER A 86 2.84 -21.08 -14.46
C SER A 86 2.50 -21.56 -13.05
N GLU A 87 2.01 -20.67 -12.19
CA GLU A 87 1.51 -20.99 -10.85
C GLU A 87 0.02 -21.39 -10.84
N LYS A 88 -0.59 -21.57 -12.02
CA LYS A 88 -2.01 -21.91 -12.21
C LYS A 88 -2.98 -20.92 -11.55
N ILE A 89 -2.57 -19.65 -11.41
CA ILE A 89 -3.43 -18.59 -10.89
C ILE A 89 -4.30 -18.07 -12.04
N LYS A 90 -5.62 -18.00 -11.79
CA LYS A 90 -6.59 -17.52 -12.78
C LYS A 90 -6.40 -16.03 -13.04
N ILE A 91 -6.20 -15.66 -14.29
CA ILE A 91 -6.10 -14.27 -14.78
C ILE A 91 -7.48 -13.84 -15.30
N LYS A 92 -7.80 -12.56 -15.04
CA LYS A 92 -8.90 -11.85 -15.73
C LYS A 92 -8.32 -10.60 -16.37
N GLU A 93 -8.71 -10.31 -17.61
CA GLU A 93 -8.36 -9.04 -18.25
C GLU A 93 -8.91 -7.87 -17.43
N TYR A 94 -8.19 -6.76 -17.41
CA TYR A 94 -8.55 -5.59 -16.63
C TYR A 94 -8.48 -4.33 -17.49
N SER A 95 -9.59 -3.62 -17.60
CA SER A 95 -9.66 -2.35 -18.31
C SER A 95 -9.63 -1.18 -17.35
N SER A 96 -8.78 -0.19 -17.61
CA SER A 96 -8.65 1.03 -16.84
C SER A 96 -8.19 2.19 -17.72
N ILE A 97 -8.69 3.38 -17.47
CA ILE A 97 -8.21 4.61 -18.11
C ILE A 97 -6.82 5.03 -17.66
N TYR A 98 -6.22 4.34 -16.71
CA TYR A 98 -4.92 4.65 -16.12
C TYR A 98 -3.82 3.63 -16.48
N LEU A 99 -4.20 2.53 -17.09
CA LEU A 99 -3.28 1.45 -17.43
C LEU A 99 -3.43 1.08 -18.92
N GLU A 100 -2.36 0.55 -19.52
CA GLU A 100 -2.39 0.00 -20.87
C GLU A 100 -3.37 -1.17 -20.95
N LYS A 101 -3.88 -1.43 -22.17
CA LYS A 101 -4.92 -2.46 -22.46
C LYS A 101 -4.50 -3.89 -22.10
N SER A 102 -3.21 -4.16 -22.03
CA SER A 102 -2.63 -5.45 -21.60
C SER A 102 -2.75 -5.77 -20.11
N SER A 103 -3.32 -4.86 -19.31
CA SER A 103 -3.46 -5.01 -17.88
C SER A 103 -4.36 -6.20 -17.52
N PHE A 104 -4.04 -6.85 -16.40
CA PHE A 104 -4.81 -7.98 -15.92
C PHE A 104 -4.95 -7.97 -14.39
N SER A 105 -5.91 -8.72 -13.91
CA SER A 105 -6.15 -8.90 -12.48
C SER A 105 -6.13 -10.36 -12.06
N ILE A 106 -5.78 -10.58 -10.81
CA ILE A 106 -5.84 -11.84 -10.08
C ILE A 106 -6.49 -11.60 -8.74
N TYR A 107 -6.81 -12.67 -8.02
CA TYR A 107 -7.26 -12.59 -6.64
C TYR A 107 -6.27 -13.29 -5.73
N ASP A 108 -5.98 -12.66 -4.59
CA ASP A 108 -5.16 -13.26 -3.55
C ASP A 108 -5.98 -14.23 -2.68
N PRO A 109 -5.37 -14.95 -1.71
CA PRO A 109 -6.08 -15.91 -0.87
C PRO A 109 -7.21 -15.32 -0.01
N ASP A 110 -7.18 -14.02 0.26
CA ASP A 110 -8.21 -13.29 1.00
C ASP A 110 -9.21 -12.59 0.08
N ASN A 111 -9.21 -12.98 -1.22
CA ASN A 111 -10.07 -12.43 -2.26
C ASN A 111 -9.86 -10.94 -2.55
N ASN A 112 -8.69 -10.37 -2.22
CA ASN A 112 -8.33 -9.04 -2.67
C ASN A 112 -7.99 -9.07 -4.16
N LYS A 113 -8.56 -8.15 -4.93
CA LYS A 113 -8.25 -7.99 -6.35
C LYS A 113 -6.91 -7.25 -6.52
N ILE A 114 -5.94 -7.92 -7.12
CA ILE A 114 -4.63 -7.38 -7.43
C ILE A 114 -4.52 -7.20 -8.93
N VAL A 115 -4.20 -6.00 -9.37
CA VAL A 115 -4.07 -5.64 -10.78
C VAL A 115 -2.59 -5.43 -11.11
N PHE A 116 -2.16 -5.92 -12.25
CA PHE A 116 -0.85 -5.63 -12.84
C PHE A 116 -1.02 -4.95 -14.19
N GLY A 117 -0.26 -3.88 -14.42
CA GLY A 117 -0.35 -3.13 -15.67
C GLY A 117 0.82 -2.21 -15.92
N VAL A 118 0.89 -1.64 -17.11
CA VAL A 118 1.81 -0.55 -17.45
C VAL A 118 1.02 0.76 -17.30
N PRO A 119 1.41 1.64 -16.35
CA PRO A 119 0.70 2.89 -16.16
C PRO A 119 0.82 3.83 -17.35
N LEU A 120 -0.29 4.41 -17.75
CA LEU A 120 -0.32 5.51 -18.71
C LEU A 120 0.30 6.76 -18.10
N LYS A 121 0.88 7.62 -18.94
CA LYS A 121 1.53 8.85 -18.51
C LYS A 121 0.54 9.75 -17.78
N ARG A 122 0.87 10.14 -16.56
CA ARG A 122 0.07 11.02 -15.70
C ARG A 122 0.88 12.22 -15.27
N TRP A 123 0.22 13.24 -14.67
CA TRP A 123 0.88 14.49 -14.31
C TRP A 123 2.01 14.34 -13.32
N SER A 124 2.96 15.25 -13.45
CA SER A 124 4.20 15.26 -12.68
C SER A 124 4.48 16.56 -11.94
N LYS A 125 3.60 17.57 -12.00
CA LYS A 125 3.84 18.81 -11.23
C LYS A 125 3.86 18.53 -9.74
N LYS A 126 5.05 18.62 -9.14
CA LYS A 126 5.26 18.48 -7.70
C LYS A 126 4.97 19.82 -7.01
N ASN A 127 4.45 19.75 -5.80
CA ASN A 127 4.31 20.87 -4.88
C ASN A 127 5.06 20.54 -3.57
N LYS A 128 5.10 21.48 -2.62
CA LYS A 128 5.77 21.30 -1.32
C LYS A 128 5.29 20.04 -0.58
N TYR A 129 4.01 19.71 -0.70
CA TYR A 129 3.37 18.57 -0.03
C TYR A 129 3.16 17.39 -0.98
N HIS A 130 4.12 17.21 -1.89
CA HIS A 130 4.14 16.02 -2.72
C HIS A 130 4.40 14.78 -1.86
N ALA A 131 3.51 13.80 -1.97
CA ALA A 131 3.58 12.55 -1.23
C ALA A 131 3.08 11.41 -2.13
N PRO A 132 3.97 10.73 -2.87
CA PRO A 132 3.61 9.58 -3.69
C PRO A 132 2.98 8.47 -2.87
N LEU A 133 2.05 7.73 -3.46
CA LEU A 133 1.57 6.48 -2.87
C LEU A 133 2.74 5.48 -2.81
N GLN A 134 3.00 4.91 -1.63
CA GLN A 134 4.17 4.08 -1.38
C GLN A 134 3.81 2.62 -1.15
N HIS A 135 3.02 2.33 -0.12
CA HIS A 135 2.67 0.96 0.20
C HIS A 135 1.21 0.79 0.66
N LEU A 136 0.75 -0.45 0.56
CA LEU A 136 -0.53 -0.91 1.08
C LEU A 136 -0.28 -1.99 2.13
N THR A 137 -0.98 -1.91 3.24
CA THR A 137 -0.97 -2.95 4.27
C THR A 137 -2.34 -3.58 4.38
N LEU A 138 -2.37 -4.90 4.32
CA LEU A 138 -3.56 -5.72 4.39
C LEU A 138 -3.71 -6.39 5.76
N GLN A 139 -4.94 -6.65 6.14
CA GLN A 139 -5.32 -7.52 7.24
C GLN A 139 -5.69 -8.91 6.69
N SER A 140 -5.22 -9.96 7.35
CA SER A 140 -5.49 -11.35 6.96
C SER A 140 -5.71 -12.24 8.17
N LEU A 141 -6.61 -13.20 8.02
CA LEU A 141 -6.77 -14.28 9.00
C LEU A 141 -5.58 -15.25 8.99
N ASN A 142 -4.85 -15.34 7.88
CA ASN A 142 -3.78 -16.31 7.68
C ASN A 142 -2.58 -15.76 6.91
N VAL A 143 -1.68 -15.10 7.62
CA VAL A 143 -0.47 -14.49 7.06
C VAL A 143 0.40 -15.51 6.30
N LYS A 144 0.43 -16.78 6.71
CA LYS A 144 1.20 -17.83 6.02
C LYS A 144 0.68 -18.07 4.59
N LYS A 145 -0.65 -18.11 4.39
CA LYS A 145 -1.23 -18.24 3.04
C LYS A 145 -0.87 -17.02 2.17
N ILE A 146 -0.86 -15.83 2.75
CA ILE A 146 -0.46 -14.60 2.06
C ILE A 146 1.02 -14.65 1.68
N ILE A 147 1.90 -15.09 2.57
CA ILE A 147 3.32 -15.29 2.27
C ILE A 147 3.52 -16.28 1.11
N ASP A 148 2.85 -17.42 1.15
CA ASP A 148 2.97 -18.44 0.10
C ASP A 148 2.51 -17.86 -1.26
N PHE A 149 1.48 -17.04 -1.26
CA PHE A 149 0.97 -16.41 -2.48
C PHE A 149 1.92 -15.32 -3.01
N TYR A 150 2.18 -14.28 -2.21
CA TYR A 150 2.96 -13.14 -2.71
C TYR A 150 4.45 -13.46 -2.88
N HIS A 151 5.04 -14.19 -1.95
CA HIS A 151 6.46 -14.52 -2.03
C HIS A 151 6.73 -15.71 -2.97
N LYS A 152 6.14 -16.89 -2.67
CA LYS A 152 6.49 -18.11 -3.42
C LYS A 152 5.88 -18.13 -4.82
N LYS A 153 4.60 -17.75 -4.98
CA LYS A 153 3.94 -17.80 -6.29
C LYS A 153 4.22 -16.57 -7.15
N LEU A 154 4.09 -15.36 -6.62
CA LEU A 154 4.26 -14.15 -7.43
C LEU A 154 5.71 -13.67 -7.52
N GLY A 155 6.52 -13.93 -6.50
CA GLY A 155 7.94 -13.53 -6.48
C GLY A 155 8.19 -12.11 -5.98
N PHE A 156 7.38 -11.66 -5.00
CA PHE A 156 7.79 -10.57 -4.12
C PHE A 156 8.92 -11.08 -3.19
N ALA A 157 9.86 -10.24 -2.84
CA ALA A 157 10.84 -10.60 -1.83
C ALA A 157 10.33 -10.23 -0.43
N ILE A 158 10.59 -11.09 0.54
CA ILE A 158 10.37 -10.76 1.95
C ILE A 158 11.47 -9.81 2.39
N SER A 159 11.10 -8.73 3.04
CA SER A 159 12.03 -7.77 3.64
C SER A 159 12.24 -8.01 5.11
N ASP A 160 11.15 -8.23 5.84
CA ASP A 160 11.17 -8.56 7.26
C ASP A 160 9.87 -9.30 7.64
N ARG A 161 9.91 -9.96 8.81
CA ARG A 161 8.74 -10.60 9.43
C ARG A 161 8.67 -10.21 10.91
N VAL A 162 7.49 -10.27 11.48
CA VAL A 162 7.28 -10.18 12.92
C VAL A 162 6.76 -11.51 13.41
N ILE A 163 7.39 -12.06 14.45
CA ILE A 163 7.09 -13.38 14.98
C ILE A 163 6.76 -13.26 16.47
N ASN A 164 5.65 -13.85 16.91
CA ASN A 164 5.29 -13.87 18.32
C ASN A 164 6.06 -14.96 19.10
N GLU A 165 5.90 -14.95 20.40
CA GLU A 165 6.50 -15.92 21.35
C GLU A 165 6.21 -17.39 21.01
N ASN A 166 5.09 -17.67 20.34
CA ASN A 166 4.69 -19.01 19.90
C ASN A 166 5.25 -19.38 18.52
N GLY A 167 6.18 -18.59 17.95
CA GLY A 167 6.75 -18.82 16.64
C GLY A 167 5.80 -18.52 15.47
N VAL A 168 4.66 -17.89 15.71
CA VAL A 168 3.67 -17.56 14.67
C VAL A 168 4.05 -16.23 14.01
N ILE A 169 4.12 -16.22 12.67
CA ILE A 169 4.32 -14.99 11.90
C ILE A 169 3.05 -14.14 11.98
N THR A 170 3.13 -13.00 12.62
CA THR A 170 2.03 -12.05 12.79
C THR A 170 2.05 -10.93 11.75
N THR A 171 3.22 -10.66 11.15
CA THR A 171 3.38 -9.66 10.09
C THR A 171 4.42 -10.10 9.09
N CYS A 172 4.20 -9.77 7.83
CA CYS A 172 5.19 -9.95 6.78
C CYS A 172 5.21 -8.72 5.86
N PHE A 173 6.42 -8.24 5.58
CA PHE A 173 6.68 -7.12 4.68
C PHE A 173 7.24 -7.62 3.36
N PHE A 174 6.63 -7.19 2.24
CA PHE A 174 6.95 -7.63 0.89
C PHE A 174 7.45 -6.47 0.05
N ARG A 175 8.62 -6.62 -0.53
CA ARG A 175 9.15 -5.64 -1.49
C ARG A 175 9.01 -6.10 -2.93
N SER A 176 8.72 -5.16 -3.78
CA SER A 176 8.62 -5.33 -5.23
C SER A 176 9.71 -4.56 -6.00
N ASN A 177 10.52 -3.78 -5.27
CA ASN A 177 11.64 -2.99 -5.78
C ASN A 177 12.72 -2.84 -4.68
N LYS A 178 13.44 -1.72 -4.63
CA LYS A 178 14.48 -1.47 -3.62
C LYS A 178 13.95 -0.98 -2.26
N GLU A 179 12.73 -0.43 -2.22
CA GLU A 179 12.11 0.01 -0.98
C GLU A 179 11.80 -1.20 -0.09
N HIS A 180 11.90 -1.00 1.22
CA HIS A 180 11.67 -2.07 2.19
C HIS A 180 10.36 -2.81 1.94
N HIS A 181 9.27 -2.11 1.65
CA HIS A 181 8.03 -2.75 1.28
C HIS A 181 7.15 -1.86 0.39
N SER A 182 6.40 -2.48 -0.48
CA SER A 182 5.29 -1.90 -1.23
C SER A 182 3.96 -2.56 -0.85
N LEU A 183 4.05 -3.68 -0.13
CA LEU A 183 2.93 -4.43 0.41
C LEU A 183 3.33 -5.00 1.76
N ALA A 184 2.41 -4.99 2.73
CA ALA A 184 2.55 -5.71 3.99
C ALA A 184 1.25 -6.43 4.33
N CYS A 185 1.33 -7.41 5.23
CA CYS A 185 0.18 -8.12 5.74
C CYS A 185 0.32 -8.34 7.23
N PHE A 186 -0.72 -7.96 7.99
CA PHE A 186 -0.84 -8.20 9.42
C PHE A 186 -1.88 -9.29 9.70
N LYS A 187 -1.60 -10.14 10.68
CA LYS A 187 -2.60 -11.05 11.25
C LYS A 187 -3.69 -10.22 11.94
N ALA A 188 -4.94 -10.50 11.63
CA ALA A 188 -6.09 -9.81 12.18
C ALA A 188 -7.29 -10.75 12.28
N LYS A 189 -8.35 -10.29 12.97
CA LYS A 189 -9.63 -11.03 13.11
C LYS A 189 -10.50 -10.94 11.86
N ASN A 190 -10.22 -9.98 10.98
CA ASN A 190 -10.95 -9.74 9.74
C ASN A 190 -9.99 -9.53 8.57
N VAL A 191 -10.47 -9.80 7.38
CA VAL A 191 -9.80 -9.44 6.13
C VAL A 191 -10.14 -8.02 5.76
N GLY A 192 -9.16 -7.24 5.27
CA GLY A 192 -9.40 -5.87 4.83
C GLY A 192 -8.13 -5.05 4.62
N ILE A 193 -8.31 -3.74 4.54
CA ILE A 193 -7.21 -2.78 4.52
C ILE A 193 -6.83 -2.47 5.97
N ASP A 194 -5.55 -2.60 6.32
CA ASP A 194 -5.05 -2.02 7.57
C ASP A 194 -4.78 -0.53 7.39
N HIS A 195 -3.94 -0.17 6.42
CA HIS A 195 -3.66 1.21 6.04
C HIS A 195 -3.06 1.30 4.64
N HIS A 196 -2.99 2.51 4.13
CA HIS A 196 -2.20 2.86 2.96
C HIS A 196 -1.31 4.06 3.25
N SER A 197 -0.12 4.10 2.63
CA SER A 197 0.94 5.01 3.01
C SER A 197 1.45 5.86 1.86
N TYR A 198 1.91 7.06 2.21
CA TYR A 198 2.47 8.05 1.30
C TYR A 198 3.87 8.48 1.74
N GLU A 199 4.82 8.45 0.81
CA GLU A 199 6.20 8.86 1.04
C GLU A 199 6.33 10.38 1.00
N VAL A 200 6.70 10.99 2.13
CA VAL A 200 6.88 12.45 2.24
C VAL A 200 8.35 12.90 2.19
N GLY A 201 9.28 11.96 2.26
CA GLY A 201 10.69 12.18 2.02
C GLY A 201 11.57 12.19 3.26
N LYS A 202 11.38 13.11 4.22
CA LYS A 202 12.26 13.24 5.38
C LYS A 202 11.58 13.88 6.58
N TRP A 203 12.22 13.79 7.75
CA TRP A 203 11.71 14.30 9.04
C TRP A 203 11.10 15.70 8.96
N LYS A 204 11.78 16.65 8.33
CA LYS A 204 11.25 18.01 8.17
C LYS A 204 9.86 18.03 7.54
N LEU A 205 9.62 17.16 6.55
CA LEU A 205 8.33 17.09 5.86
C LEU A 205 7.27 16.35 6.71
N ILE A 206 7.64 15.37 7.53
CA ILE A 206 6.74 14.79 8.54
C ILE A 206 6.21 15.89 9.46
N ARG A 207 7.10 16.72 10.04
CA ARG A 207 6.73 17.87 10.88
C ARG A 207 5.79 18.82 10.14
N ASP A 208 6.18 19.25 8.93
CA ASP A 208 5.39 20.20 8.14
C ASP A 208 3.99 19.64 7.80
N TRP A 209 3.88 18.31 7.59
CA TRP A 209 2.61 17.63 7.39
C TRP A 209 1.79 17.55 8.68
N CYS A 210 2.39 17.28 9.85
CA CYS A 210 1.70 17.29 11.13
C CYS A 210 1.06 18.67 11.40
N ASP A 211 1.82 19.76 11.20
CA ASP A 211 1.33 21.11 11.33
C ASP A 211 0.18 21.41 10.36
N TYR A 212 0.31 20.94 9.12
CA TYR A 212 -0.70 21.11 8.08
C TYR A 212 -2.01 20.37 8.40
N ILE A 213 -1.91 19.13 8.86
CA ILE A 213 -3.06 18.28 9.24
C ILE A 213 -3.75 18.85 10.46
N SER A 214 -2.99 19.25 11.50
CA SER A 214 -3.51 19.87 12.74
C SER A 214 -4.29 21.16 12.45
N LYS A 215 -3.76 22.04 11.59
CA LYS A 215 -4.45 23.27 11.17
C LYS A 215 -5.77 23.03 10.45
N ARG A 216 -6.04 21.81 10.00
CA ARG A 216 -7.30 21.38 9.36
C ARG A 216 -8.26 20.68 10.32
N GLY A 217 -7.92 20.64 11.61
CA GLY A 217 -8.73 20.00 12.64
C GLY A 217 -8.68 18.47 12.64
N LEU A 218 -7.67 17.88 11.97
CA LEU A 218 -7.47 16.42 11.99
C LEU A 218 -6.48 16.06 13.11
N THR A 219 -6.75 14.97 13.81
CA THR A 219 -5.93 14.47 14.91
C THR A 219 -5.09 13.29 14.43
N LEU A 220 -3.81 13.29 14.82
CA LEU A 220 -2.95 12.13 14.67
C LEU A 220 -3.30 11.12 15.77
N PHE A 221 -3.66 9.90 15.42
CA PHE A 221 -3.92 8.90 16.45
C PHE A 221 -2.68 8.10 16.82
N TRP A 222 -1.63 8.12 15.95
CA TRP A 222 -0.37 7.44 16.22
C TRP A 222 0.82 8.15 15.55
N GLY A 223 1.91 8.27 16.31
CA GLY A 223 3.11 9.00 15.86
C GLY A 223 3.12 10.48 16.30
N PRO A 224 4.17 11.23 15.93
CA PRO A 224 5.32 10.78 15.15
C PRO A 224 6.12 9.68 15.83
N GLY A 225 6.61 8.74 15.03
CA GLY A 225 7.39 7.62 15.53
C GLY A 225 8.36 7.08 14.48
N ARG A 226 9.11 6.05 14.88
CA ARG A 226 10.00 5.31 13.99
C ARG A 226 9.72 3.81 14.10
N HIS A 227 9.41 3.17 12.98
CA HIS A 227 9.25 1.72 12.94
C HIS A 227 10.59 0.99 13.07
N GLY A 228 10.57 -0.22 13.65
CA GLY A 228 11.70 -1.13 13.61
C GLY A 228 11.88 -1.69 12.19
N PRO A 229 10.95 -2.52 11.67
CA PRO A 229 10.96 -2.98 10.29
C PRO A 229 10.84 -1.80 9.33
N GLY A 230 11.78 -1.71 8.38
CA GLY A 230 11.82 -0.62 7.39
C GLY A 230 12.37 0.70 7.90
N ASN A 231 12.57 0.86 9.21
CA ASN A 231 13.18 2.03 9.85
C ASN A 231 12.60 3.39 9.41
N ASN A 232 11.37 3.42 8.89
CA ASN A 232 10.74 4.65 8.44
C ASN A 232 10.16 5.48 9.60
N LEU A 233 10.19 6.77 9.43
CA LEU A 233 9.40 7.71 10.23
C LEU A 233 7.94 7.61 9.81
N PHE A 234 7.02 7.78 10.76
CA PHE A 234 5.61 7.70 10.46
C PHE A 234 4.74 8.62 11.31
N VAL A 235 3.60 8.97 10.76
CA VAL A 235 2.43 9.50 11.47
C VAL A 235 1.16 8.91 10.85
N PHE A 236 0.16 8.65 11.69
CA PHE A 236 -1.12 8.11 11.26
C PHE A 236 -2.29 9.02 11.62
N PHE A 237 -3.22 9.16 10.71
CA PHE A 237 -4.53 9.78 10.93
C PHE A 237 -5.59 9.00 10.13
N GLU A 238 -6.87 9.28 10.37
CA GLU A 238 -7.96 8.61 9.69
C GLU A 238 -8.68 9.55 8.70
N ASP A 239 -9.19 8.98 7.64
CA ASP A 239 -10.13 9.69 6.78
C ASP A 239 -11.56 9.64 7.33
N CYS A 240 -12.50 10.24 6.59
CA CYS A 240 -13.89 10.33 7.05
C CYS A 240 -14.68 9.02 7.01
N ASP A 241 -14.11 7.95 6.50
CA ASP A 241 -14.66 6.59 6.47
C ASP A 241 -13.90 5.66 7.43
N GLY A 242 -12.89 6.18 8.16
CA GLY A 242 -12.05 5.43 9.09
C GLY A 242 -10.91 4.64 8.42
N ASN A 243 -10.60 4.92 7.14
CA ASN A 243 -9.37 4.35 6.57
C ASN A 243 -8.16 5.02 7.21
N LYS A 244 -7.20 4.21 7.65
CA LYS A 244 -5.96 4.70 8.23
C LYS A 244 -5.01 5.13 7.12
N ILE A 245 -4.53 6.36 7.24
CA ILE A 245 -3.57 6.99 6.34
C ILE A 245 -2.25 7.13 7.07
N GLU A 246 -1.19 6.60 6.49
CA GLU A 246 0.17 6.82 6.98
C GLU A 246 0.89 7.85 6.10
N LEU A 247 1.54 8.82 6.72
CA LEU A 247 2.59 9.60 6.08
C LEU A 247 3.93 9.05 6.57
N SER A 248 4.73 8.58 5.63
CA SER A 248 5.99 7.87 5.87
C SER A 248 7.16 8.65 5.30
N ALA A 249 8.32 8.55 5.95
CA ALA A 249 9.55 9.11 5.44
C ALA A 249 10.75 8.22 5.76
N GLU A 250 11.79 8.31 4.97
CA GLU A 250 13.06 7.61 5.19
C GLU A 250 12.93 6.09 5.20
N LEU A 251 11.96 5.52 4.46
CA LEU A 251 11.83 4.08 4.34
C LEU A 251 13.12 3.45 3.80
N GLU A 252 13.60 2.42 4.47
CA GLU A 252 14.84 1.73 4.12
C GLU A 252 14.86 1.31 2.64
N LEU A 253 16.01 1.56 1.99
CA LEU A 253 16.33 1.07 0.65
C LEU A 253 17.23 -0.16 0.76
N ILE A 254 16.66 -1.35 0.64
CA ILE A 254 17.39 -2.61 0.74
C ILE A 254 18.26 -2.83 -0.50
N LYS A 255 19.58 -2.96 -0.27
CA LYS A 255 20.56 -3.31 -1.30
C LYS A 255 20.83 -4.82 -1.31
N ASN A 256 21.44 -5.35 -0.26
CA ASN A 256 21.93 -6.74 -0.22
C ASN A 256 21.68 -7.47 1.11
N ARG A 257 20.93 -6.89 2.09
CA ARG A 257 20.68 -7.59 3.33
C ARG A 257 19.62 -8.69 3.18
N LYS A 258 19.74 -9.73 3.99
CA LYS A 258 18.70 -10.73 4.19
C LYS A 258 17.52 -10.11 4.97
N PHE A 259 16.36 -10.77 4.95
CA PHE A 259 15.25 -10.38 5.81
C PHE A 259 15.61 -10.63 7.30
N LEU A 260 14.97 -9.86 8.17
CA LEU A 260 15.10 -9.99 9.62
C LEU A 260 13.77 -10.50 10.21
N ASP A 261 13.88 -11.25 11.29
CA ASP A 261 12.75 -11.61 12.14
C ASP A 261 12.76 -10.70 13.37
N TRP A 262 11.65 -10.02 13.60
CA TRP A 262 11.44 -9.10 14.70
C TRP A 262 10.50 -9.72 15.73
N PRO A 263 10.68 -9.46 17.03
CA PRO A 263 9.73 -9.90 18.04
C PRO A 263 8.39 -9.16 17.89
N HIS A 264 7.29 -9.81 18.28
CA HIS A 264 5.97 -9.18 18.29
C HIS A 264 5.80 -8.37 19.59
N ASP A 265 6.43 -7.23 19.67
CA ASP A 265 6.36 -6.31 20.79
C ASP A 265 6.10 -4.86 20.38
N ALA A 266 5.87 -4.02 21.38
CA ALA A 266 5.58 -2.60 21.16
C ALA A 266 6.75 -1.86 20.48
N ARG A 267 7.99 -2.18 20.84
CA ARG A 267 9.17 -1.51 20.29
C ARG A 267 9.43 -1.86 18.84
N THR A 268 9.05 -3.05 18.40
CA THR A 268 9.12 -3.42 16.99
C THR A 268 8.30 -2.47 16.13
N LEU A 269 7.12 -2.08 16.60
CA LEU A 269 6.25 -1.19 15.83
C LEU A 269 6.56 0.29 16.04
N ASN A 270 7.11 0.68 17.21
CA ASN A 270 7.52 2.07 17.46
C ASN A 270 8.72 2.16 18.40
N LEU A 271 9.87 2.43 17.85
CA LEU A 271 11.12 2.57 18.61
C LEU A 271 11.11 3.78 19.56
N TRP A 272 10.27 4.79 19.29
CA TRP A 272 10.27 6.07 20.01
C TRP A 272 9.20 6.17 21.11
N GLY A 273 8.23 5.28 21.16
CA GLY A 273 7.14 5.42 22.12
C GLY A 273 6.11 4.30 22.05
N LYS A 274 4.89 4.64 22.47
CA LYS A 274 3.76 3.69 22.45
C LYS A 274 3.45 3.19 21.04
N SER A 275 3.01 1.95 20.95
CA SER A 275 2.55 1.36 19.71
C SER A 275 1.15 0.76 19.85
N TYR A 276 0.51 0.55 18.72
CA TYR A 276 -0.73 -0.20 18.60
C TYR A 276 -0.38 -1.60 18.07
N LEU A 277 -0.29 -2.58 18.99
CA LEU A 277 -0.14 -3.97 18.61
C LEU A 277 -1.45 -4.45 17.96
N ARG A 278 -1.33 -5.02 16.79
CA ARG A 278 -2.44 -5.68 16.11
C ARG A 278 -2.46 -7.13 16.54
N VAL A 279 -3.64 -7.62 16.88
CA VAL A 279 -3.83 -8.98 17.41
C VAL A 279 -4.70 -9.78 16.46
#